data_9433423438fb8bda9407f3c4e1603f8f
#
_entry.id   9433423438fb8bda9407f3c4e1603f8f
#
_cell.length_a   1.000
_cell.length_b   1.000
_cell.length_c   1.000
_cell.angle_alpha   90.00
_cell.angle_beta   90.00
_cell.angle_gamma   90.00
#
_symmetry.space_group_name_H-M   'P 1'
#
loop_
_entity.id
_entity.type
_entity.pdbx_description
1 polymer ?
#
loop_
_entity_poly.entity_id
_entity_poly.type
_entity_poly.pdbx_seq_one_letter_code
_entity_poly.pdbx_strand_id
1 'polypeptide(L)'
;MKALVTGVAGFIGSTLAERLVADGVDVVGVDSFTDYYPRPMKERNLAGLLACRGFRFVESRIQDVDLAALLADRTHVFHLAAQAGVRKSWGRDFAIYTENNIEATQILLEAVTKMPSLERLVYASSSSVYGDNTPMPFREDAMTQPVSPYGVSKLAAEQLCFLYFANFKVPTVSLRYFTVYGPRQRPDMGFHKFLRATILGEPIAVYGDGEQTRDFTFVQDIVSANIAASIRGVPGRVYNIGGGSRVSVNEVLDLIGRIAKRRPVVRVDSVQKGDMRHTYADTSLARADLAFAPTVGLEEGLTAEYQWLNESIS
;
A
#
# COMPACT_ATOMS: atom_id res chain seq x y z
N MET A 1 -8.58 -19.83 8.33
CA MET A 1 -7.47 -19.09 7.69
C MET A 1 -6.33 -18.97 8.68
N LYS A 2 -5.10 -19.19 8.24
CA LYS A 2 -3.86 -18.87 8.95
C LYS A 2 -3.01 -18.03 8.01
N ALA A 3 -2.66 -16.81 8.40
CA ALA A 3 -2.08 -15.84 7.50
C ALA A 3 -0.62 -15.47 7.86
N LEU A 4 0.20 -15.26 6.84
CA LEU A 4 1.44 -14.51 6.92
C LEU A 4 1.20 -13.11 6.35
N VAL A 5 1.56 -12.05 7.10
CA VAL A 5 1.54 -10.66 6.64
C VAL A 5 2.97 -10.11 6.65
N THR A 6 3.53 -9.81 5.50
CA THR A 6 4.84 -9.16 5.41
C THR A 6 4.67 -7.64 5.33
N GLY A 7 5.63 -6.87 5.87
CA GLY A 7 5.49 -5.42 6.02
C GLY A 7 4.46 -5.03 7.08
N VAL A 8 4.30 -5.88 8.11
CA VAL A 8 3.23 -5.77 9.10
C VAL A 8 3.33 -4.55 10.00
N ALA A 9 4.52 -3.98 10.20
CA ALA A 9 4.70 -2.74 10.96
C ALA A 9 4.40 -1.47 10.15
N GLY A 10 4.15 -1.64 8.85
CA GLY A 10 3.80 -0.55 7.94
C GLY A 10 2.35 -0.08 8.08
N PHE A 11 2.01 0.98 7.36
CA PHE A 11 0.69 1.62 7.31
C PHE A 11 -0.44 0.61 7.00
N ILE A 12 -0.40 0.01 5.80
CA ILE A 12 -1.46 -0.92 5.36
C ILE A 12 -1.33 -2.26 6.09
N GLY A 13 -0.10 -2.76 6.27
CA GLY A 13 0.16 -4.06 6.88
C GLY A 13 -0.36 -4.18 8.31
N SER A 14 -0.17 -3.16 9.14
CA SER A 14 -0.66 -3.16 10.52
C SER A 14 -2.19 -3.10 10.58
N THR A 15 -2.80 -2.27 9.72
CA THR A 15 -4.27 -2.14 9.65
C THR A 15 -4.92 -3.45 9.16
N LEU A 16 -4.30 -4.12 8.17
CA LEU A 16 -4.75 -5.43 7.71
C LEU A 16 -4.62 -6.50 8.79
N ALA A 17 -3.47 -6.56 9.47
CA ALA A 17 -3.24 -7.55 10.51
C ALA A 17 -4.22 -7.39 11.69
N GLU A 18 -4.53 -6.16 12.11
CA GLU A 18 -5.54 -5.90 13.13
C GLU A 18 -6.92 -6.41 12.73
N ARG A 19 -7.32 -6.16 11.48
CA ARG A 19 -8.60 -6.65 10.99
C ARG A 19 -8.63 -8.18 10.92
N LEU A 20 -7.58 -8.82 10.42
CA LEU A 20 -7.49 -10.29 10.37
C LEU A 20 -7.57 -10.92 11.76
N VAL A 21 -6.84 -10.38 12.73
CA VAL A 21 -6.88 -10.84 14.13
C VAL A 21 -8.27 -10.64 14.75
N ALA A 22 -8.91 -9.50 14.50
CA ALA A 22 -10.28 -9.22 14.96
C ALA A 22 -11.30 -10.19 14.34
N ASP A 23 -11.07 -10.63 13.10
CA ASP A 23 -11.88 -11.65 12.42
C ASP A 23 -11.53 -13.10 12.86
N GLY A 24 -10.67 -13.28 13.88
CA GLY A 24 -10.29 -14.59 14.44
C GLY A 24 -9.24 -15.36 13.63
N VAL A 25 -8.52 -14.70 12.73
CA VAL A 25 -7.43 -15.29 11.95
C VAL A 25 -6.15 -15.37 12.79
N ASP A 26 -5.44 -16.51 12.74
CA ASP A 26 -4.08 -16.66 13.29
C ASP A 26 -3.08 -16.00 12.33
N VAL A 27 -2.44 -14.91 12.78
CA VAL A 27 -1.57 -14.06 11.96
C VAL A 27 -0.13 -14.12 12.44
N VAL A 28 0.78 -14.43 11.53
CA VAL A 28 2.22 -14.17 11.71
C VAL A 28 2.57 -12.92 10.91
N GLY A 29 3.15 -11.92 11.59
CA GLY A 29 3.62 -10.69 10.95
C GLY A 29 5.14 -10.66 10.85
N VAL A 30 5.68 -10.27 9.71
CA VAL A 30 7.12 -10.07 9.48
C VAL A 30 7.39 -8.64 9.05
N ASP A 31 8.35 -7.98 9.69
CA ASP A 31 8.86 -6.66 9.29
C ASP A 31 10.32 -6.52 9.77
N SER A 32 11.13 -5.79 9.02
CA SER A 32 12.54 -5.55 9.36
C SER A 32 12.80 -4.14 9.90
N PHE A 33 11.76 -3.33 10.08
CA PHE A 33 11.86 -1.93 10.51
C PHE A 33 12.89 -1.13 9.70
N THR A 34 12.91 -1.32 8.36
CA THR A 34 13.81 -0.56 7.48
C THR A 34 13.82 0.93 7.82
N ASP A 35 14.98 1.57 7.73
CA ASP A 35 15.18 3.00 8.06
C ASP A 35 14.66 3.95 6.97
N TYR A 36 13.38 3.77 6.59
CA TYR A 36 12.70 4.65 5.64
C TYR A 36 11.99 5.82 6.33
N TYR A 37 11.43 5.54 7.51
CA TYR A 37 10.85 6.51 8.44
C TYR A 37 11.02 6.00 9.89
N PRO A 38 10.88 6.88 10.91
CA PRO A 38 11.26 6.56 12.29
C PRO A 38 10.66 5.28 12.84
N ARG A 39 11.51 4.39 13.35
CA ARG A 39 11.13 3.10 13.97
C ARG A 39 10.03 3.23 15.04
N PRO A 40 10.02 4.23 15.93
CA PRO A 40 8.94 4.37 16.92
C PRO A 40 7.53 4.50 16.33
N MET A 41 7.40 5.05 15.10
CA MET A 41 6.11 5.09 14.41
C MET A 41 5.63 3.70 14.01
N LYS A 42 6.55 2.85 13.55
CA LYS A 42 6.26 1.45 13.18
C LYS A 42 5.95 0.60 14.42
N GLU A 43 6.68 0.78 15.49
CA GLU A 43 6.43 0.10 16.78
C GLU A 43 5.05 0.47 17.34
N ARG A 44 4.66 1.74 17.25
CA ARG A 44 3.32 2.20 17.62
C ARG A 44 2.21 1.52 16.79
N ASN A 45 2.45 1.28 15.51
CA ASN A 45 1.51 0.55 14.66
C ASN A 45 1.29 -0.90 15.12
N LEU A 46 2.30 -1.52 15.74
CA LEU A 46 2.24 -2.91 16.23
C LEU A 46 1.74 -3.03 17.66
N ALA A 47 1.75 -1.96 18.46
CA ALA A 47 1.53 -2.01 19.91
C ALA A 47 0.25 -2.76 20.30
N GLY A 48 -0.88 -2.50 19.63
CA GLY A 48 -2.14 -3.20 19.86
C GLY A 48 -2.08 -4.68 19.48
N LEU A 49 -1.43 -4.99 18.35
CA LEU A 49 -1.30 -6.36 17.84
C LEU A 49 -0.46 -7.26 18.76
N LEU A 50 0.62 -6.73 19.34
CA LEU A 50 1.52 -7.49 20.23
C LEU A 50 0.82 -7.99 21.51
N ALA A 51 -0.29 -7.37 21.89
CA ALA A 51 -1.12 -7.82 23.01
C ALA A 51 -2.15 -8.91 22.63
N CYS A 52 -2.32 -9.20 21.33
CA CYS A 52 -3.35 -10.13 20.83
C CYS A 52 -2.83 -11.58 20.79
N ARG A 53 -3.58 -12.54 21.34
CA ARG A 53 -3.20 -13.98 21.35
C ARG A 53 -3.11 -14.57 19.93
N GLY A 54 -3.88 -14.06 18.96
CA GLY A 54 -3.89 -14.51 17.58
C GLY A 54 -2.79 -13.90 16.70
N PHE A 55 -1.81 -13.19 17.30
CA PHE A 55 -0.75 -12.52 16.56
C PHE A 55 0.63 -12.91 17.07
N ARG A 56 1.54 -13.21 16.15
CA ARG A 56 2.97 -13.40 16.43
C ARG A 56 3.80 -12.50 15.51
N PHE A 57 4.71 -11.73 16.09
CA PHE A 57 5.63 -10.86 15.34
C PHE A 57 7.00 -11.51 15.19
N VAL A 58 7.60 -11.34 14.00
CA VAL A 58 8.98 -11.73 13.69
C VAL A 58 9.69 -10.52 13.10
N GLU A 59 10.68 -9.99 13.82
CA GLU A 59 11.55 -8.92 13.31
C GLU A 59 12.64 -9.54 12.43
N SER A 60 12.46 -9.48 11.13
CA SER A 60 13.44 -9.98 10.16
C SER A 60 13.14 -9.44 8.75
N ARG A 61 14.13 -9.48 7.88
CA ARG A 61 13.95 -9.35 6.44
C ARG A 61 13.45 -10.68 5.87
N ILE A 62 12.72 -10.61 4.76
CA ILE A 62 12.27 -11.81 4.02
C ILE A 62 13.45 -12.66 3.57
N GLN A 63 14.56 -12.04 3.20
CA GLN A 63 15.76 -12.70 2.72
C GLN A 63 16.52 -13.47 3.82
N ASP A 64 16.34 -13.07 5.08
CA ASP A 64 17.15 -13.55 6.22
C ASP A 64 16.37 -14.50 7.15
N VAL A 65 15.04 -14.61 6.97
CA VAL A 65 14.19 -15.43 7.84
C VAL A 65 14.01 -16.84 7.31
N ASP A 66 13.85 -17.81 8.21
CA ASP A 66 13.44 -19.17 7.83
C ASP A 66 11.98 -19.18 7.35
N LEU A 67 11.81 -18.97 6.03
CA LEU A 67 10.51 -18.97 5.39
C LEU A 67 9.81 -20.35 5.48
N ALA A 68 10.55 -21.46 5.49
CA ALA A 68 9.95 -22.77 5.61
C ALA A 68 9.24 -22.94 6.96
N ALA A 69 9.88 -22.51 8.05
CA ALA A 69 9.29 -22.52 9.38
C ALA A 69 8.12 -21.53 9.52
N LEU A 70 8.22 -20.34 8.90
CA LEU A 70 7.15 -19.34 8.94
C LEU A 70 5.90 -19.78 8.18
N LEU A 71 6.07 -20.50 7.10
CA LEU A 71 5.03 -20.86 6.15
C LEU A 71 4.41 -22.24 6.44
N ALA A 72 5.02 -23.05 7.33
CA ALA A 72 4.71 -24.48 7.51
C ALA A 72 3.23 -24.82 7.69
N ASP A 73 2.45 -23.94 8.33
CA ASP A 73 1.02 -24.13 8.57
C ASP A 73 0.14 -22.97 8.07
N ARG A 74 0.71 -22.07 7.26
CA ARG A 74 -0.03 -20.95 6.69
C ARG A 74 -0.82 -21.37 5.45
N THR A 75 -1.99 -20.79 5.28
CA THR A 75 -2.84 -21.00 4.11
C THR A 75 -2.91 -19.76 3.22
N HIS A 76 -2.61 -18.58 3.78
CA HIS A 76 -2.70 -17.31 3.09
C HIS A 76 -1.45 -16.46 3.35
N VAL A 77 -1.01 -15.76 2.32
CA VAL A 77 0.11 -14.82 2.39
C VAL A 77 -0.35 -13.47 1.86
N PHE A 78 -0.17 -12.42 2.66
CA PHE A 78 -0.35 -11.03 2.25
C PHE A 78 1.03 -10.38 2.17
N HIS A 79 1.51 -10.18 0.95
CA HIS A 79 2.84 -9.64 0.71
C HIS A 79 2.80 -8.14 0.47
N LEU A 80 2.97 -7.37 1.58
CA LEU A 80 2.98 -5.91 1.57
C LEU A 80 4.36 -5.31 1.85
N ALA A 81 5.34 -6.13 2.27
CA ALA A 81 6.71 -5.69 2.46
C ALA A 81 7.28 -5.13 1.15
N ALA A 82 7.75 -3.90 1.18
CA ALA A 82 8.37 -3.23 0.04
C ALA A 82 9.08 -1.96 0.49
N GLN A 83 10.14 -1.58 -0.23
CA GLN A 83 10.63 -0.22 -0.19
C GLN A 83 9.67 0.66 -0.99
N ALA A 84 9.07 1.63 -0.33
CA ALA A 84 8.12 2.56 -0.94
C ALA A 84 8.79 3.90 -1.30
N GLY A 85 8.06 4.76 -2.01
CA GLY A 85 8.48 6.13 -2.33
C GLY A 85 9.03 6.29 -3.74
N VAL A 86 8.27 7.03 -4.57
CA VAL A 86 8.59 7.30 -5.97
C VAL A 86 9.86 8.16 -6.10
N ARG A 87 9.92 9.26 -5.33
CA ARG A 87 10.96 10.30 -5.49
C ARG A 87 12.35 9.85 -5.05
N LYS A 88 12.44 8.99 -4.03
CA LYS A 88 13.70 8.44 -3.51
C LYS A 88 14.23 7.26 -4.32
N SER A 89 13.49 6.75 -5.32
CA SER A 89 13.86 5.54 -6.06
C SER A 89 14.94 5.74 -7.12
N TRP A 90 15.40 6.97 -7.33
CA TRP A 90 16.38 7.31 -8.37
C TRP A 90 17.82 7.16 -7.88
N GLY A 91 18.75 7.00 -8.82
CA GLY A 91 20.18 6.94 -8.54
C GLY A 91 20.60 5.68 -7.79
N ARG A 92 21.51 5.80 -6.83
CA ARG A 92 22.07 4.68 -6.06
C ARG A 92 21.03 4.00 -5.16
N ASP A 93 20.02 4.73 -4.74
CA ASP A 93 18.96 4.20 -3.86
C ASP A 93 18.09 3.15 -4.57
N PHE A 94 18.16 3.04 -5.90
CA PHE A 94 17.44 2.00 -6.64
C PHE A 94 17.81 0.58 -6.19
N ALA A 95 19.04 0.35 -5.74
CA ALA A 95 19.46 -0.94 -5.20
C ALA A 95 18.57 -1.43 -4.04
N ILE A 96 18.12 -0.50 -3.17
CA ILE A 96 17.21 -0.82 -2.06
C ILE A 96 15.84 -1.31 -2.59
N TYR A 97 15.39 -0.76 -3.72
CA TYR A 97 14.13 -1.17 -4.36
C TYR A 97 14.23 -2.51 -5.05
N THR A 98 15.36 -2.82 -5.69
CA THR A 98 15.57 -4.14 -6.29
C THR A 98 15.62 -5.22 -5.22
N GLU A 99 16.33 -4.99 -4.14
CA GLU A 99 16.46 -5.92 -3.02
C GLU A 99 15.13 -6.16 -2.29
N ASN A 100 14.41 -5.11 -1.92
CA ASN A 100 13.21 -5.24 -1.09
C ASN A 100 11.91 -5.49 -1.89
N ASN A 101 11.85 -5.11 -3.17
CA ASN A 101 10.63 -5.26 -3.95
C ASN A 101 10.71 -6.43 -4.93
N ILE A 102 11.87 -6.68 -5.55
CA ILE A 102 12.01 -7.72 -6.58
C ILE A 102 12.55 -9.00 -5.95
N GLU A 103 13.74 -8.95 -5.39
CA GLU A 103 14.42 -10.12 -4.82
C GLU A 103 13.63 -10.73 -3.65
N ALA A 104 13.19 -9.92 -2.70
CA ALA A 104 12.38 -10.39 -1.57
C ALA A 104 11.08 -11.06 -2.04
N THR A 105 10.43 -10.52 -3.09
CA THR A 105 9.23 -11.14 -3.68
C THR A 105 9.57 -12.47 -4.32
N GLN A 106 10.67 -12.56 -5.07
CA GLN A 106 11.11 -13.79 -5.72
C GLN A 106 11.44 -14.88 -4.69
N ILE A 107 12.18 -14.56 -3.64
CA ILE A 107 12.52 -15.48 -2.54
C ILE A 107 11.25 -16.01 -1.87
N LEU A 108 10.27 -15.15 -1.59
CA LEU A 108 8.98 -15.56 -1.02
C LEU A 108 8.22 -16.48 -1.98
N LEU A 109 8.19 -16.16 -3.28
CA LEU A 109 7.54 -16.98 -4.29
C LEU A 109 8.17 -18.37 -4.40
N GLU A 110 9.51 -18.50 -4.37
CA GLU A 110 10.21 -19.78 -4.30
C GLU A 110 9.80 -20.61 -3.07
N ALA A 111 9.72 -19.96 -1.92
CA ALA A 111 9.32 -20.64 -0.69
C ALA A 111 7.88 -21.18 -0.77
N VAL A 112 6.94 -20.40 -1.31
CA VAL A 112 5.53 -20.81 -1.39
C VAL A 112 5.25 -21.86 -2.47
N THR A 113 6.15 -22.08 -3.46
CA THR A 113 6.02 -23.21 -4.39
C THR A 113 6.04 -24.57 -3.69
N LYS A 114 6.63 -24.63 -2.51
CA LYS A 114 6.76 -25.85 -1.68
C LYS A 114 5.59 -26.04 -0.71
N MET A 115 4.58 -25.17 -0.75
CA MET A 115 3.43 -25.18 0.16
C MET A 115 2.18 -25.74 -0.50
N PRO A 116 1.87 -27.02 -0.35
CA PRO A 116 0.64 -27.60 -0.93
C PRO A 116 -0.64 -27.04 -0.27
N SER A 117 -0.54 -26.46 0.92
CA SER A 117 -1.65 -25.88 1.68
C SER A 117 -1.92 -24.39 1.33
N LEU A 118 -1.15 -23.78 0.45
CA LEU A 118 -1.36 -22.37 0.09
C LEU A 118 -2.62 -22.20 -0.73
N GLU A 119 -3.59 -21.49 -0.17
CA GLU A 119 -4.84 -21.15 -0.83
C GLU A 119 -4.76 -19.85 -1.63
N ARG A 120 -3.99 -18.86 -1.12
CA ARG A 120 -3.81 -17.55 -1.78
C ARG A 120 -2.56 -16.81 -1.35
N LEU A 121 -1.90 -16.16 -2.33
CA LEU A 121 -0.91 -15.10 -2.12
C LEU A 121 -1.45 -13.80 -2.71
N VAL A 122 -1.71 -12.80 -1.87
CA VAL A 122 -2.11 -11.45 -2.29
C VAL A 122 -0.88 -10.55 -2.28
N TYR A 123 -0.54 -10.00 -3.44
CA TYR A 123 0.60 -9.11 -3.63
C TYR A 123 0.14 -7.65 -3.73
N ALA A 124 0.74 -6.78 -2.92
CA ALA A 124 0.54 -5.33 -2.98
C ALA A 124 1.33 -4.72 -4.14
N SER A 125 0.70 -4.61 -5.31
CA SER A 125 1.20 -3.85 -6.45
C SER A 125 0.85 -2.35 -6.32
N SER A 126 0.96 -1.57 -7.37
CA SER A 126 0.79 -0.11 -7.35
C SER A 126 0.27 0.41 -8.67
N SER A 127 -0.52 1.49 -8.64
CA SER A 127 -0.86 2.29 -9.84
C SER A 127 0.36 2.89 -10.54
N SER A 128 1.52 2.97 -9.85
CA SER A 128 2.78 3.45 -10.44
C SER A 128 3.33 2.56 -11.57
N VAL A 129 2.74 1.39 -11.81
CA VAL A 129 3.08 0.52 -12.94
C VAL A 129 2.58 1.06 -14.28
N TYR A 130 1.56 1.94 -14.28
CA TYR A 130 0.96 2.46 -15.52
C TYR A 130 1.87 3.49 -16.22
N GLY A 131 1.96 4.69 -15.73
CA GLY A 131 2.65 5.81 -16.37
C GLY A 131 1.71 6.87 -16.95
N ASP A 132 2.28 7.99 -17.40
CA ASP A 132 1.50 9.19 -17.80
C ASP A 132 0.74 9.04 -19.13
N ASN A 133 1.18 8.15 -20.03
CA ASN A 133 0.58 7.98 -21.35
C ASN A 133 -0.59 6.98 -21.35
N THR A 134 -0.95 6.42 -20.22
CA THR A 134 -2.06 5.45 -20.12
C THR A 134 -3.40 6.18 -20.17
N PRO A 135 -4.34 5.80 -21.07
CA PRO A 135 -5.68 6.38 -21.09
C PRO A 135 -6.42 6.19 -19.77
N MET A 136 -7.14 7.22 -19.32
CA MET A 136 -7.96 7.15 -18.11
C MET A 136 -9.43 6.89 -18.43
N PRO A 137 -10.14 6.15 -17.55
CA PRO A 137 -9.65 5.48 -16.34
C PRO A 137 -8.68 4.35 -16.66
N PHE A 138 -7.66 4.12 -15.80
CA PHE A 138 -6.66 3.07 -16.00
C PHE A 138 -7.30 1.70 -15.87
N ARG A 139 -7.14 0.87 -16.89
CA ARG A 139 -7.63 -0.51 -16.93
C ARG A 139 -6.48 -1.49 -16.71
N GLU A 140 -6.75 -2.67 -16.16
CA GLU A 140 -5.74 -3.69 -15.89
C GLU A 140 -5.06 -4.23 -17.13
N ASP A 141 -5.75 -4.21 -18.28
CA ASP A 141 -5.27 -4.63 -19.60
C ASP A 141 -4.48 -3.52 -20.35
N ALA A 142 -4.39 -2.31 -19.79
CA ALA A 142 -3.62 -1.24 -20.40
C ALA A 142 -2.11 -1.54 -20.34
N MET A 143 -1.39 -1.01 -21.33
CA MET A 143 0.08 -1.10 -21.37
C MET A 143 0.67 -0.46 -20.11
N THR A 144 1.55 -1.21 -19.43
CA THR A 144 2.28 -0.72 -18.26
C THR A 144 3.62 -0.13 -18.71
N GLN A 145 3.82 1.17 -18.44
CA GLN A 145 5.03 1.92 -18.79
C GLN A 145 5.43 2.86 -17.64
N PRO A 146 5.99 2.31 -16.54
CA PRO A 146 6.31 3.08 -15.35
C PRO A 146 7.21 4.29 -15.63
N VAL A 147 6.94 5.42 -14.95
CA VAL A 147 7.73 6.66 -15.07
C VAL A 147 8.70 6.86 -13.92
N SER A 148 8.89 5.85 -13.07
CA SER A 148 9.82 5.88 -11.94
C SER A 148 10.47 4.52 -11.70
N PRO A 149 11.72 4.46 -11.13
CA PRO A 149 12.34 3.20 -10.75
C PRO A 149 11.53 2.40 -9.73
N TYR A 150 10.81 3.06 -8.82
CA TYR A 150 9.83 2.41 -7.93
C TYR A 150 8.74 1.68 -8.73
N GLY A 151 8.11 2.35 -9.70
CA GLY A 151 7.10 1.74 -10.55
C GLY A 151 7.64 0.53 -11.32
N VAL A 152 8.88 0.60 -11.83
CA VAL A 152 9.57 -0.52 -12.48
C VAL A 152 9.73 -1.69 -11.50
N SER A 153 10.17 -1.43 -10.26
CA SER A 153 10.36 -2.50 -9.26
C SER A 153 9.02 -3.18 -8.88
N LYS A 154 7.93 -2.39 -8.79
CA LYS A 154 6.60 -2.94 -8.51
C LYS A 154 6.05 -3.77 -9.67
N LEU A 155 6.26 -3.31 -10.91
CA LEU A 155 5.88 -4.05 -12.10
C LEU A 155 6.67 -5.36 -12.22
N ALA A 156 7.99 -5.35 -11.99
CA ALA A 156 8.82 -6.55 -12.02
C ALA A 156 8.31 -7.61 -11.03
N ALA A 157 8.00 -7.22 -9.80
CA ALA A 157 7.46 -8.13 -8.79
C ALA A 157 6.04 -8.63 -9.14
N GLU A 158 5.20 -7.78 -9.74
CA GLU A 158 3.87 -8.18 -10.25
C GLU A 158 4.01 -9.25 -11.35
N GLN A 159 4.97 -9.07 -12.27
CA GLN A 159 5.25 -10.05 -13.33
C GLN A 159 5.81 -11.36 -12.76
N LEU A 160 6.62 -11.32 -11.70
CA LEU A 160 7.05 -12.53 -10.98
C LEU A 160 5.83 -13.26 -10.40
N CYS A 161 4.89 -12.58 -9.76
CA CYS A 161 3.67 -13.20 -9.25
C CYS A 161 2.90 -13.93 -10.36
N PHE A 162 2.73 -13.30 -11.52
CA PHE A 162 2.08 -13.93 -12.67
C PHE A 162 2.90 -15.13 -13.20
N LEU A 163 4.22 -14.99 -13.32
CA LEU A 163 5.12 -16.03 -13.78
C LEU A 163 5.03 -17.30 -12.92
N TYR A 164 5.02 -17.14 -11.59
CA TYR A 164 4.91 -18.27 -10.65
C TYR A 164 3.52 -18.91 -10.68
N PHE A 165 2.47 -18.14 -10.91
CA PHE A 165 1.15 -18.71 -11.19
C PHE A 165 1.16 -19.54 -12.49
N ALA A 166 1.66 -18.99 -13.58
CA ALA A 166 1.63 -19.63 -14.89
C ALA A 166 2.40 -20.97 -14.90
N ASN A 167 3.59 -21.02 -14.28
CA ASN A 167 4.49 -22.17 -14.33
C ASN A 167 4.32 -23.14 -13.15
N PHE A 168 4.11 -22.64 -11.93
CA PHE A 168 4.08 -23.45 -10.71
C PHE A 168 2.69 -23.54 -10.07
N LYS A 169 1.69 -22.86 -10.65
CA LYS A 169 0.31 -22.79 -10.14
C LYS A 169 0.21 -22.16 -8.74
N VAL A 170 1.18 -21.35 -8.33
CA VAL A 170 1.08 -20.56 -7.10
C VAL A 170 -0.14 -19.64 -7.22
N PRO A 171 -1.12 -19.69 -6.32
CA PRO A 171 -2.38 -18.97 -6.48
C PRO A 171 -2.23 -17.48 -6.12
N THR A 172 -1.45 -16.74 -6.92
CA THR A 172 -1.17 -15.31 -6.71
C THR A 172 -2.32 -14.43 -7.21
N VAL A 173 -2.58 -13.33 -6.51
CA VAL A 173 -3.45 -12.23 -6.94
C VAL A 173 -2.72 -10.92 -6.66
N SER A 174 -2.63 -10.04 -7.64
CA SER A 174 -1.95 -8.74 -7.51
C SER A 174 -2.96 -7.60 -7.42
N LEU A 175 -2.78 -6.68 -6.46
CA LEU A 175 -3.64 -5.53 -6.26
C LEU A 175 -2.86 -4.24 -6.55
N ARG A 176 -3.22 -3.52 -7.62
CA ARG A 176 -2.67 -2.20 -7.95
C ARG A 176 -3.37 -1.15 -7.11
N TYR A 177 -2.77 -0.80 -5.97
CA TYR A 177 -3.32 0.26 -5.11
C TYR A 177 -3.16 1.62 -5.76
N PHE A 178 -4.25 2.37 -5.78
CA PHE A 178 -4.22 3.80 -6.02
C PHE A 178 -3.98 4.52 -4.70
N THR A 179 -3.73 5.83 -4.73
CA THR A 179 -3.17 6.55 -3.58
C THR A 179 -3.90 6.28 -2.26
N VAL A 180 -3.28 5.49 -1.40
CA VAL A 180 -3.87 5.08 -0.11
C VAL A 180 -3.67 6.18 0.93
N TYR A 181 -4.72 6.48 1.71
CA TYR A 181 -4.69 7.46 2.79
C TYR A 181 -5.46 6.97 4.02
N GLY A 182 -5.28 7.64 5.17
CA GLY A 182 -5.94 7.32 6.43
C GLY A 182 -4.98 7.23 7.62
N PRO A 183 -5.50 6.94 8.82
CA PRO A 183 -4.68 6.78 10.02
C PRO A 183 -3.47 5.88 9.81
N ARG A 184 -2.33 6.25 10.38
CA ARG A 184 -1.00 5.60 10.20
C ARG A 184 -0.35 5.85 8.83
N GLN A 185 -0.88 6.75 8.00
CA GLN A 185 -0.21 7.11 6.75
C GLN A 185 1.25 7.52 7.04
N ARG A 186 2.17 7.08 6.17
CA ARG A 186 3.59 7.34 6.35
C ARG A 186 3.91 8.85 6.26
N PRO A 187 4.92 9.34 7.00
CA PRO A 187 5.25 10.77 7.07
C PRO A 187 5.79 11.37 5.75
N ASP A 188 6.21 10.52 4.79
CA ASP A 188 6.65 10.94 3.46
C ASP A 188 5.48 11.23 2.50
N MET A 189 4.26 10.79 2.81
CA MET A 189 3.09 10.91 1.95
C MET A 189 2.38 12.26 2.08
N GLY A 190 1.62 12.62 1.04
CA GLY A 190 1.06 13.95 0.87
C GLY A 190 0.11 14.35 2.00
N PHE A 191 -0.90 13.53 2.32
CA PHE A 191 -1.90 13.90 3.32
C PHE A 191 -1.31 14.03 4.71
N HIS A 192 -0.44 13.11 5.11
CA HIS A 192 0.29 13.23 6.38
C HIS A 192 1.06 14.57 6.46
N LYS A 193 1.78 14.94 5.40
CA LYS A 193 2.52 16.21 5.35
C LYS A 193 1.59 17.42 5.42
N PHE A 194 0.50 17.40 4.66
CA PHE A 194 -0.45 18.51 4.59
C PHE A 194 -1.17 18.71 5.93
N LEU A 195 -1.66 17.62 6.51
CA LEU A 195 -2.34 17.64 7.81
C LEU A 195 -1.39 18.06 8.92
N ARG A 196 -0.19 17.47 8.99
CA ARG A 196 0.83 17.85 9.98
C ARG A 196 1.20 19.34 9.90
N ALA A 197 1.50 19.82 8.71
CA ALA A 197 1.84 21.23 8.50
C ALA A 197 0.67 22.15 8.89
N THR A 198 -0.57 21.76 8.57
CA THR A 198 -1.76 22.54 8.96
C THR A 198 -1.94 22.57 10.48
N ILE A 199 -1.77 21.45 11.18
CA ILE A 199 -1.85 21.36 12.66
C ILE A 199 -0.80 22.29 13.29
N LEU A 200 0.45 22.23 12.82
CA LEU A 200 1.56 22.99 13.37
C LEU A 200 1.62 24.45 12.87
N GLY A 201 0.87 24.81 11.82
CA GLY A 201 0.92 26.12 11.19
C GLY A 201 2.15 26.35 10.33
N GLU A 202 2.76 25.28 9.86
CA GLU A 202 3.92 25.29 8.96
C GLU A 202 3.48 25.44 7.49
N PRO A 203 4.35 25.99 6.60
CA PRO A 203 4.04 26.05 5.17
C PRO A 203 4.01 24.66 4.52
N ILE A 204 3.00 24.44 3.66
CA ILE A 204 2.85 23.25 2.83
C ILE A 204 3.52 23.49 1.48
N ALA A 205 4.48 22.65 1.11
CA ALA A 205 5.07 22.64 -0.23
C ALA A 205 4.14 21.94 -1.23
N VAL A 206 3.56 22.68 -2.17
CA VAL A 206 2.79 22.17 -3.30
C VAL A 206 3.66 22.17 -4.54
N TYR A 207 3.83 21.01 -5.16
CA TYR A 207 4.65 20.86 -6.36
C TYR A 207 3.83 21.15 -7.61
N GLY A 208 4.25 22.16 -8.39
CA GLY A 208 3.51 22.62 -9.58
C GLY A 208 2.30 23.49 -9.23
N ASP A 209 1.25 23.39 -10.02
CA ASP A 209 0.04 24.23 -9.95
C ASP A 209 -1.03 23.74 -8.96
N GLY A 210 -0.85 22.55 -8.37
CA GLY A 210 -1.84 21.92 -7.49
C GLY A 210 -3.03 21.27 -8.22
N GLU A 211 -3.07 21.32 -9.56
CA GLU A 211 -4.13 20.73 -10.39
C GLU A 211 -3.91 19.23 -10.71
N GLN A 212 -2.79 18.65 -10.26
CA GLN A 212 -2.58 17.21 -10.39
C GLN A 212 -3.63 16.44 -9.58
N THR A 213 -4.25 15.46 -10.23
CA THR A 213 -5.33 14.68 -9.60
C THR A 213 -4.91 13.28 -9.21
N ARG A 214 -5.50 12.77 -8.13
CA ARG A 214 -5.30 11.39 -7.67
C ARG A 214 -6.65 10.75 -7.38
N ASP A 215 -6.69 9.44 -7.59
CA ASP A 215 -7.71 8.57 -7.02
C ASP A 215 -7.24 8.18 -5.62
N PHE A 216 -7.96 8.66 -4.60
CA PHE A 216 -7.62 8.41 -3.20
C PHE A 216 -8.47 7.28 -2.65
N THR A 217 -7.81 6.31 -2.01
CA THR A 217 -8.47 5.11 -1.46
C THR A 217 -8.22 5.04 0.04
N PHE A 218 -9.27 4.99 0.83
CA PHE A 218 -9.15 4.90 2.28
C PHE A 218 -8.57 3.55 2.71
N VAL A 219 -7.74 3.55 3.75
CA VAL A 219 -6.98 2.35 4.16
C VAL A 219 -7.89 1.16 4.52
N GLN A 220 -9.08 1.39 5.09
CA GLN A 220 -10.01 0.31 5.41
C GLN A 220 -10.61 -0.34 4.16
N ASP A 221 -10.83 0.42 3.10
CA ASP A 221 -11.26 -0.12 1.81
C ASP A 221 -10.15 -0.96 1.17
N ILE A 222 -8.87 -0.55 1.31
CA ILE A 222 -7.72 -1.36 0.90
C ILE A 222 -7.65 -2.67 1.70
N VAL A 223 -7.87 -2.64 3.01
CA VAL A 223 -7.93 -3.84 3.86
C VAL A 223 -9.05 -4.77 3.39
N SER A 224 -10.25 -4.22 3.14
CA SER A 224 -11.39 -4.99 2.63
C SER A 224 -11.09 -5.62 1.27
N ALA A 225 -10.41 -4.91 0.37
CA ALA A 225 -9.96 -5.43 -0.93
C ALA A 225 -8.96 -6.59 -0.79
N ASN A 226 -7.99 -6.49 0.14
CA ASN A 226 -7.03 -7.58 0.41
C ASN A 226 -7.74 -8.84 0.89
N ILE A 227 -8.66 -8.71 1.83
CA ILE A 227 -9.43 -9.85 2.36
C ILE A 227 -10.32 -10.44 1.25
N ALA A 228 -11.01 -9.61 0.47
CA ALA A 228 -11.81 -10.07 -0.65
C ALA A 228 -10.97 -10.81 -1.71
N ALA A 229 -9.78 -10.28 -2.04
CA ALA A 229 -8.85 -10.91 -2.98
C ALA A 229 -8.33 -12.26 -2.47
N SER A 230 -8.12 -12.40 -1.16
CA SER A 230 -7.68 -13.67 -0.57
C SER A 230 -8.75 -14.77 -0.66
N ILE A 231 -10.02 -14.42 -0.71
CA ILE A 231 -11.16 -15.36 -0.73
C ILE A 231 -11.69 -15.57 -2.15
N ARG A 232 -11.87 -14.48 -2.91
CA ARG A 232 -12.61 -14.48 -4.20
C ARG A 232 -11.70 -14.22 -5.40
N GLY A 233 -10.49 -13.69 -5.18
CA GLY A 233 -9.59 -13.29 -6.26
C GLY A 233 -9.27 -14.46 -7.18
N VAL A 234 -9.30 -14.22 -8.48
CA VAL A 234 -8.94 -15.23 -9.48
C VAL A 234 -7.43 -15.35 -9.55
N PRO A 235 -6.83 -16.55 -9.34
CA PRO A 235 -5.40 -16.74 -9.41
C PRO A 235 -4.80 -16.26 -10.75
N GLY A 236 -3.66 -15.59 -10.66
CA GLY A 236 -2.96 -15.01 -11.80
C GLY A 236 -3.51 -13.65 -12.25
N ARG A 237 -4.62 -13.16 -11.67
CA ARG A 237 -5.20 -11.86 -12.03
C ARG A 237 -4.59 -10.69 -11.26
N VAL A 238 -4.69 -9.54 -11.92
CA VAL A 238 -4.39 -8.22 -11.37
C VAL A 238 -5.71 -7.47 -11.22
N TYR A 239 -5.85 -6.65 -10.16
CA TYR A 239 -7.02 -5.81 -9.93
C TYR A 239 -6.61 -4.39 -9.54
N ASN A 240 -7.25 -3.41 -10.12
CA ASN A 240 -7.16 -2.03 -9.67
C ASN A 240 -8.01 -1.81 -8.41
N ILE A 241 -7.41 -1.21 -7.40
CA ILE A 241 -8.08 -0.86 -6.14
C ILE A 241 -8.00 0.65 -5.96
N GLY A 242 -9.08 1.33 -6.33
CA GLY A 242 -9.25 2.78 -6.29
C GLY A 242 -10.47 3.18 -5.46
N GLY A 243 -10.44 4.37 -4.85
CA GLY A 243 -11.53 4.87 -4.02
C GLY A 243 -12.70 5.49 -4.81
N GLY A 244 -12.53 5.64 -6.15
CA GLY A 244 -13.56 6.18 -7.04
C GLY A 244 -13.69 7.71 -7.01
N SER A 245 -12.80 8.41 -6.30
CA SER A 245 -12.78 9.87 -6.21
C SER A 245 -11.51 10.43 -6.88
N ARG A 246 -11.70 11.19 -7.96
CA ARG A 246 -10.61 11.90 -8.63
C ARG A 246 -10.60 13.36 -8.18
N VAL A 247 -9.63 13.72 -7.33
CA VAL A 247 -9.57 15.03 -6.67
C VAL A 247 -8.19 15.65 -6.86
N SER A 248 -8.14 16.98 -7.06
CA SER A 248 -6.90 17.75 -7.17
C SER A 248 -6.27 18.02 -5.80
N VAL A 249 -4.97 18.37 -5.79
CA VAL A 249 -4.29 18.79 -4.56
C VAL A 249 -4.92 20.05 -3.99
N ASN A 250 -5.35 21.00 -4.84
CA ASN A 250 -6.00 22.24 -4.39
C ASN A 250 -7.31 21.93 -3.65
N GLU A 251 -8.18 21.07 -4.21
CA GLU A 251 -9.43 20.64 -3.56
C GLU A 251 -9.18 19.93 -2.22
N VAL A 252 -8.12 19.12 -2.14
CA VAL A 252 -7.70 18.47 -0.88
C VAL A 252 -7.27 19.48 0.16
N LEU A 253 -6.51 20.52 -0.21
CA LEU A 253 -6.07 21.56 0.71
C LEU A 253 -7.24 22.39 1.26
N ASP A 254 -8.22 22.68 0.40
CA ASP A 254 -9.46 23.36 0.84
C ASP A 254 -10.24 22.49 1.83
N LEU A 255 -10.32 21.18 1.57
CA LEU A 255 -10.97 20.23 2.47
C LEU A 255 -10.25 20.14 3.83
N ILE A 256 -8.91 20.03 3.82
CA ILE A 256 -8.10 20.05 5.04
C ILE A 256 -8.32 21.35 5.82
N GLY A 257 -8.41 22.48 5.13
CA GLY A 257 -8.70 23.77 5.77
C GLY A 257 -10.04 23.78 6.51
N ARG A 258 -11.08 23.17 5.93
CA ARG A 258 -12.39 23.03 6.58
C ARG A 258 -12.35 22.11 7.81
N ILE A 259 -11.70 20.93 7.65
CA ILE A 259 -11.57 19.93 8.73
C ILE A 259 -10.79 20.50 9.92
N ALA A 260 -9.64 21.11 9.64
CA ALA A 260 -8.77 21.68 10.68
C ALA A 260 -9.27 23.02 11.25
N LYS A 261 -10.32 23.62 10.64
CA LYS A 261 -10.78 24.99 10.93
C LYS A 261 -9.65 26.02 10.90
N ARG A 262 -8.68 25.80 10.02
CA ARG A 262 -7.48 26.61 9.84
C ARG A 262 -7.02 26.59 8.40
N ARG A 263 -6.83 27.76 7.79
CA ARG A 263 -6.38 27.85 6.40
C ARG A 263 -4.93 27.34 6.27
N PRO A 264 -4.66 26.36 5.39
CA PRO A 264 -3.30 25.92 5.10
C PRO A 264 -2.46 27.06 4.52
N VAL A 265 -1.21 27.18 4.96
CA VAL A 265 -0.25 28.11 4.36
C VAL A 265 0.47 27.39 3.23
N VAL A 266 0.27 27.81 1.99
CA VAL A 266 0.79 27.11 0.81
C VAL A 266 2.01 27.84 0.24
N ARG A 267 3.05 27.07 -0.09
CA ARG A 267 4.21 27.51 -0.86
C ARG A 267 4.31 26.65 -2.13
N VAL A 268 4.38 27.29 -3.29
CA VAL A 268 4.54 26.58 -4.57
C VAL A 268 6.00 26.21 -4.78
N ASP A 269 6.25 24.96 -5.12
CA ASP A 269 7.57 24.42 -5.46
C ASP A 269 7.56 23.81 -6.88
N SER A 270 8.76 23.55 -7.43
CA SER A 270 8.90 22.96 -8.77
C SER A 270 8.36 21.54 -8.88
N VAL A 271 7.85 21.17 -10.05
CA VAL A 271 7.36 19.81 -10.36
C VAL A 271 8.46 18.77 -10.12
N GLN A 272 8.09 17.63 -9.55
CA GLN A 272 9.01 16.54 -9.22
C GLN A 272 9.02 15.46 -10.31
N LYS A 273 10.20 14.91 -10.60
CA LYS A 273 10.38 13.80 -11.56
C LYS A 273 9.73 12.51 -11.06
N GLY A 274 9.06 11.80 -11.96
CA GLY A 274 8.47 10.49 -11.67
C GLY A 274 7.07 10.54 -11.05
N ASP A 275 6.55 11.72 -10.74
CA ASP A 275 5.17 11.90 -10.30
C ASP A 275 4.24 11.95 -11.53
N MET A 276 3.30 11.02 -11.65
CA MET A 276 2.25 11.08 -12.68
C MET A 276 1.35 12.30 -12.44
N ARG A 277 0.90 12.97 -13.53
CA ARG A 277 0.03 14.15 -13.38
C ARG A 277 -1.37 13.77 -12.93
N HIS A 278 -1.93 12.71 -13.47
CA HIS A 278 -3.29 12.28 -13.15
C HIS A 278 -3.34 10.77 -12.94
N THR A 279 -4.13 10.31 -11.98
CA THR A 279 -4.44 8.89 -11.78
C THR A 279 -5.92 8.71 -11.48
N TYR A 280 -6.55 7.74 -12.16
CA TYR A 280 -7.93 7.34 -11.92
C TYR A 280 -8.13 5.87 -12.32
N ALA A 281 -8.68 5.07 -11.42
CA ALA A 281 -8.87 3.64 -11.60
C ALA A 281 -10.17 3.30 -12.34
N ASP A 282 -10.13 2.39 -13.29
CA ASP A 282 -11.27 1.54 -13.58
C ASP A 282 -11.25 0.38 -12.57
N THR A 283 -12.27 0.29 -11.72
CA THR A 283 -12.42 -0.76 -10.71
C THR A 283 -13.48 -1.80 -11.07
N SER A 284 -13.94 -1.81 -12.32
CA SER A 284 -15.02 -2.71 -12.78
C SER A 284 -14.68 -4.17 -12.55
N LEU A 285 -13.43 -4.58 -12.79
CA LEU A 285 -12.98 -5.94 -12.57
C LEU A 285 -12.98 -6.32 -11.08
N ALA A 286 -12.48 -5.43 -10.21
CA ALA A 286 -12.51 -5.64 -8.76
C ALA A 286 -13.95 -5.69 -8.21
N ARG A 287 -14.86 -4.88 -8.74
CA ARG A 287 -16.28 -4.94 -8.39
C ARG A 287 -16.91 -6.27 -8.79
N ALA A 288 -16.64 -6.74 -9.99
CA ALA A 288 -17.22 -7.98 -10.51
C ALA A 288 -16.72 -9.22 -9.76
N ASP A 289 -15.42 -9.38 -9.61
CA ASP A 289 -14.81 -10.59 -9.07
C ASP A 289 -14.70 -10.58 -7.54
N LEU A 290 -14.34 -9.43 -6.96
CA LEU A 290 -14.10 -9.31 -5.52
C LEU A 290 -15.29 -8.77 -4.74
N ALA A 291 -16.33 -8.28 -5.41
CA ALA A 291 -17.40 -7.47 -4.84
C ALA A 291 -16.83 -6.22 -4.11
N PHE A 292 -15.71 -5.68 -4.63
CA PHE A 292 -15.09 -4.49 -4.06
C PHE A 292 -15.97 -3.26 -4.28
N ALA A 293 -16.31 -2.57 -3.20
CA ALA A 293 -17.00 -1.29 -3.22
C ALA A 293 -16.38 -0.42 -2.12
N PRO A 294 -15.66 0.67 -2.47
CA PRO A 294 -15.17 1.60 -1.48
C PRO A 294 -16.36 2.25 -0.75
N THR A 295 -16.26 2.35 0.56
CA THR A 295 -17.36 2.79 1.44
C THR A 295 -17.08 4.13 2.11
N VAL A 296 -15.82 4.55 2.19
CA VAL A 296 -15.41 5.75 2.92
C VAL A 296 -15.13 6.90 1.96
N GLY A 297 -15.88 7.98 2.12
CA GLY A 297 -15.68 9.21 1.36
C GLY A 297 -14.40 9.96 1.77
N LEU A 298 -13.89 10.82 0.85
CA LEU A 298 -12.62 11.53 1.09
C LEU A 298 -12.65 12.40 2.35
N GLU A 299 -13.74 13.12 2.60
CA GLU A 299 -13.87 14.00 3.78
C GLU A 299 -13.89 13.21 5.09
N GLU A 300 -14.63 12.11 5.13
CA GLU A 300 -14.68 11.21 6.29
C GLU A 300 -13.29 10.62 6.58
N GLY A 301 -12.63 10.06 5.57
CA GLY A 301 -11.32 9.46 5.74
C GLY A 301 -10.21 10.47 6.10
N LEU A 302 -10.24 11.68 5.53
CA LEU A 302 -9.34 12.77 5.93
C LEU A 302 -9.59 13.25 7.35
N THR A 303 -10.85 13.29 7.79
CA THR A 303 -11.20 13.62 9.16
C THR A 303 -10.63 12.60 10.14
N ALA A 304 -10.74 11.30 9.81
CA ALA A 304 -10.16 10.24 10.62
C ALA A 304 -8.62 10.33 10.69
N GLU A 305 -7.95 10.61 9.55
CA GLU A 305 -6.49 10.79 9.51
C GLU A 305 -6.06 12.04 10.30
N TYR A 306 -6.79 13.14 10.18
CA TYR A 306 -6.54 14.37 10.94
C TYR A 306 -6.65 14.13 12.46
N GLN A 307 -7.70 13.47 12.93
CA GLN A 307 -7.90 13.15 14.35
C GLN A 307 -6.75 12.30 14.88
N TRP A 308 -6.42 11.20 14.18
CA TRP A 308 -5.31 10.33 14.53
C TRP A 308 -3.97 11.08 14.61
N LEU A 309 -3.70 11.95 13.64
CA LEU A 309 -2.43 12.69 13.60
C LEU A 309 -2.37 13.76 14.70
N ASN A 310 -3.47 14.46 14.96
CA ASN A 310 -3.56 15.48 16.00
C ASN A 310 -3.31 14.88 17.39
N GLU A 311 -3.88 13.70 17.68
CA GLU A 311 -3.61 12.95 18.93
C GLU A 311 -2.16 12.48 19.03
N SER A 312 -1.51 12.21 17.90
CA SER A 312 -0.13 11.72 17.84
C SER A 312 0.91 12.84 18.03
N ILE A 313 0.53 14.10 17.81
CA ILE A 313 1.41 15.29 17.91
C ILE A 313 1.22 15.98 19.26
N SER A 314 0.02 15.88 19.87
CA SER A 314 -0.29 16.39 21.21
C SER A 314 0.45 15.59 22.29
#